data_dcac327385a828e22b233424539ce273
#
_entry.id   dcac327385a828e22b233424539ce273
#
_cell.length_a   1.000
_cell.length_b   1.000
_cell.length_c   1.000
_cell.angle_alpha   90.00
_cell.angle_beta   90.00
_cell.angle_gamma   90.00
#
_symmetry.space_group_name_H-M   'P 1'
#
loop_
_entity.id
_entity.type
_entity.pdbx_description
1 polymer ?
#
loop_
_entity_poly.entity_id
_entity_poly.type
_entity_poly.pdbx_seq_one_letter_code
_entity_poly.pdbx_strand_id
1 'polypeptide(L)'
;MKSNYIGKEFKLKNFKINDNNSKAYKEIENIVKNGDTIYTPLCLFGLNGVGKTHLLKAVISSKSDTKSLYTTIYDFKNSYIDNMINQTMCSFREKYLKLDVLLIDDFEFIVNLEETQKEIYQIFKHLIDLNKVIIIASSFKYSKLSLIPKLDSLLKHGNVVNIKENSSSI
;
A
#
# COMPACT_ATOMS: atom_id res chain seq x y z
N MET A 1 18.20 7.01 10.42
CA MET A 1 17.17 6.79 9.38
C MET A 1 17.78 5.92 8.28
N LYS A 2 17.46 4.63 8.22
CA LYS A 2 17.82 3.83 7.05
C LYS A 2 16.81 4.17 5.96
N SER A 3 17.21 5.01 5.00
CA SER A 3 16.56 5.09 3.70
C SER A 3 16.43 3.65 3.19
N ASN A 4 15.22 3.16 3.00
CA ASN A 4 15.00 1.89 2.33
C ASN A 4 15.58 2.03 0.92
N TYR A 5 16.78 1.51 0.71
CA TYR A 5 17.47 1.50 -0.57
C TYR A 5 16.67 0.61 -1.52
N ILE A 6 15.65 1.21 -2.14
CA ILE A 6 14.90 0.55 -3.20
C ILE A 6 15.80 0.60 -4.43
N GLY A 7 16.34 -0.55 -4.80
CA GLY A 7 17.30 -0.67 -5.88
C GLY A 7 16.81 -0.03 -7.19
N LYS A 8 17.73 0.42 -8.03
CA LYS A 8 17.46 1.04 -9.35
C LYS A 8 16.59 0.18 -10.29
N GLU A 9 16.39 -1.09 -9.96
CA GLU A 9 15.59 -2.05 -10.73
C GLU A 9 14.07 -1.83 -10.66
N PHE A 10 13.55 -1.26 -9.56
CA PHE A 10 12.12 -1.03 -9.36
C PHE A 10 11.68 0.34 -9.92
N LYS A 11 11.74 0.49 -11.25
CA LYS A 11 11.21 1.65 -11.96
C LYS A 11 10.01 1.25 -12.78
N LEU A 12 9.04 2.15 -12.96
CA LEU A 12 7.88 1.90 -13.81
C LEU A 12 8.29 1.46 -15.23
N LYS A 13 9.31 2.08 -15.80
CA LYS A 13 9.83 1.74 -17.14
C LYS A 13 10.40 0.31 -17.25
N ASN A 14 10.74 -0.31 -16.13
CA ASN A 14 11.27 -1.68 -16.08
C ASN A 14 10.16 -2.72 -15.85
N PHE A 15 8.93 -2.27 -15.61
CA PHE A 15 7.79 -3.15 -15.42
C PHE A 15 7.33 -3.72 -16.75
N LYS A 16 7.20 -5.04 -16.86
CA LYS A 16 6.72 -5.71 -18.07
C LYS A 16 5.19 -5.64 -18.12
N ILE A 17 4.67 -4.77 -18.96
CA ILE A 17 3.23 -4.58 -19.16
C ILE A 17 2.68 -5.70 -20.06
N ASN A 18 1.50 -6.21 -19.69
CA ASN A 18 0.71 -7.15 -20.47
C ASN A 18 -0.79 -6.92 -20.18
N ASP A 19 -1.68 -7.65 -20.83
CA ASP A 19 -3.13 -7.48 -20.67
C ASP A 19 -3.62 -7.73 -19.24
N ASN A 20 -2.93 -8.61 -18.51
CA ASN A 20 -3.31 -9.01 -17.14
C ASN A 20 -2.96 -7.96 -16.08
N ASN A 21 -2.01 -7.07 -16.35
CA ASN A 21 -1.51 -6.07 -15.40
C ASN A 21 -1.63 -4.62 -15.91
N SER A 22 -2.06 -4.41 -17.16
CA SER A 22 -2.13 -3.10 -17.80
C SER A 22 -2.98 -2.09 -17.02
N LYS A 23 -4.09 -2.54 -16.42
CA LYS A 23 -4.96 -1.68 -15.60
C LYS A 23 -4.22 -1.21 -14.35
N ALA A 24 -3.57 -2.12 -13.62
CA ALA A 24 -2.79 -1.77 -12.43
C ALA A 24 -1.65 -0.81 -12.78
N TYR A 25 -0.95 -1.07 -13.89
CA TYR A 25 0.11 -0.18 -14.36
C TYR A 25 -0.40 1.24 -14.63
N LYS A 26 -1.55 1.38 -15.33
CA LYS A 26 -2.14 2.69 -15.65
C LYS A 26 -2.53 3.47 -14.39
N GLU A 27 -3.14 2.80 -13.40
CA GLU A 27 -3.49 3.45 -12.12
C GLU A 27 -2.23 3.97 -11.40
N ILE A 28 -1.18 3.16 -11.32
CA ILE A 28 0.09 3.56 -10.73
C ILE A 28 0.76 4.69 -11.53
N GLU A 29 0.74 4.61 -12.85
CA GLU A 29 1.30 5.64 -13.72
C GLU A 29 0.59 6.98 -13.52
N ASN A 30 -0.74 7.00 -13.40
CA ASN A 30 -1.52 8.19 -13.12
C ASN A 30 -1.15 8.81 -11.77
N ILE A 31 -1.02 8.00 -10.72
CA ILE A 31 -0.58 8.46 -9.40
C ILE A 31 0.83 9.06 -9.47
N VAL A 32 1.74 8.43 -10.20
CA VAL A 32 3.13 8.92 -10.33
C VAL A 32 3.20 10.22 -11.12
N LYS A 33 2.49 10.34 -12.24
CA LYS A 33 2.54 11.50 -13.14
C LYS A 33 1.72 12.68 -12.63
N ASN A 34 0.51 12.43 -12.16
CA ASN A 34 -0.48 13.47 -11.90
C ASN A 34 -0.70 13.73 -10.41
N GLY A 35 -0.17 12.87 -9.51
CA GLY A 35 -0.50 12.92 -8.09
C GLY A 35 -1.96 12.62 -7.81
N ASP A 36 -2.60 11.84 -8.67
CA ASP A 36 -4.04 11.57 -8.63
C ASP A 36 -4.42 10.82 -7.35
N THR A 37 -5.26 11.45 -6.53
CA THR A 37 -5.76 10.93 -5.25
C THR A 37 -7.23 10.55 -5.29
N ILE A 38 -7.90 10.71 -6.45
CA ILE A 38 -9.36 10.54 -6.59
C ILE A 38 -9.81 9.15 -6.14
N TYR A 39 -8.93 8.15 -6.27
CA TYR A 39 -9.25 6.75 -5.97
C TYR A 39 -8.42 6.17 -4.83
N THR A 40 -8.12 6.96 -3.82
CA THR A 40 -7.42 6.46 -2.62
C THR A 40 -8.42 5.89 -1.60
N PRO A 41 -8.18 4.73 -0.98
CA PRO A 41 -7.03 3.85 -1.20
C PRO A 41 -7.12 3.06 -2.51
N LEU A 42 -5.98 2.86 -3.18
CA LEU A 42 -5.85 1.91 -4.29
C LEU A 42 -5.49 0.54 -3.74
N CYS A 43 -6.32 -0.45 -3.99
CA CYS A 43 -6.11 -1.84 -3.56
C CYS A 43 -5.69 -2.70 -4.75
N LEU A 44 -4.42 -3.07 -4.82
CA LEU A 44 -3.89 -4.03 -5.78
C LEU A 44 -3.98 -5.44 -5.20
N PHE A 45 -4.63 -6.37 -5.90
CA PHE A 45 -4.64 -7.77 -5.47
C PHE A 45 -4.33 -8.72 -6.63
N GLY A 46 -3.78 -9.87 -6.29
CA GLY A 46 -3.37 -10.91 -7.24
C GLY A 46 -2.37 -11.86 -6.61
N LEU A 47 -2.17 -13.00 -7.21
CA LEU A 47 -1.30 -14.04 -6.66
C LEU A 47 0.16 -13.56 -6.49
N ASN A 48 0.95 -14.36 -5.77
CA ASN A 48 2.36 -14.02 -5.59
C ASN A 48 3.10 -14.04 -6.93
N GLY A 49 4.06 -13.12 -7.09
CA GLY A 49 4.86 -13.04 -8.31
C GLY A 49 4.26 -12.22 -9.46
N VAL A 50 2.99 -11.75 -9.38
CA VAL A 50 2.35 -10.99 -10.47
C VAL A 50 2.84 -9.54 -10.60
N GLY A 51 3.74 -9.07 -9.71
CA GLY A 51 4.37 -7.75 -9.82
C GLY A 51 3.82 -6.67 -8.87
N LYS A 52 2.97 -7.00 -7.88
CA LYS A 52 2.43 -6.04 -6.89
C LYS A 52 3.53 -5.22 -6.21
N THR A 53 4.47 -5.90 -5.58
CA THR A 53 5.62 -5.28 -4.89
C THR A 53 6.46 -4.41 -5.81
N HIS A 54 6.65 -4.81 -7.08
CA HIS A 54 7.36 -4.01 -8.07
C HIS A 54 6.64 -2.67 -8.30
N LEU A 55 5.32 -2.72 -8.50
CA LEU A 55 4.52 -1.50 -8.70
C LEU A 55 4.59 -0.57 -7.50
N LEU A 56 4.45 -1.08 -6.26
CA LEU A 56 4.58 -0.26 -5.05
C LEU A 56 5.97 0.39 -4.96
N LYS A 57 7.04 -0.38 -5.15
CA LYS A 57 8.41 0.15 -5.08
C LYS A 57 8.70 1.14 -6.22
N ALA A 58 8.09 0.99 -7.38
CA ALA A 58 8.21 1.94 -8.47
C ALA A 58 7.61 3.31 -8.13
N VAL A 59 6.52 3.35 -7.35
CA VAL A 59 5.97 4.62 -6.83
C VAL A 59 6.99 5.35 -5.97
N ILE A 60 7.61 4.67 -5.00
CA ILE A 60 8.65 5.28 -4.14
C ILE A 60 9.83 5.80 -4.98
N SER A 61 10.29 5.00 -5.96
CA SER A 61 11.41 5.40 -6.83
C SER A 61 11.12 6.64 -7.67
N SER A 62 9.83 6.90 -7.92
CA SER A 62 9.38 8.03 -8.77
C SER A 62 9.01 9.29 -7.96
N LYS A 63 8.87 9.18 -6.64
CA LYS A 63 8.41 10.24 -5.73
C LYS A 63 9.52 10.67 -4.75
N SER A 64 10.73 10.96 -5.26
CA SER A 64 11.90 11.32 -4.43
C SER A 64 11.70 12.55 -3.56
N ASP A 65 10.87 13.50 -4.00
CA ASP A 65 10.67 14.78 -3.33
C ASP A 65 9.44 14.80 -2.39
N THR A 66 8.79 13.66 -2.20
CA THR A 66 7.62 13.53 -1.34
C THR A 66 7.92 12.69 -0.10
N LYS A 67 7.18 12.93 0.99
CA LYS A 67 7.24 12.11 2.20
C LYS A 67 6.53 10.78 1.95
N SER A 68 7.27 9.83 1.39
CA SER A 68 6.75 8.53 0.99
C SER A 68 7.30 7.41 1.87
N LEU A 69 6.45 6.47 2.23
CA LEU A 69 6.84 5.28 2.99
C LEU A 69 6.29 4.01 2.34
N TYR A 70 7.19 3.05 2.11
CA TYR A 70 6.84 1.65 1.84
C TYR A 70 7.06 0.82 3.09
N THR A 71 6.08 0.02 3.47
CA THR A 71 6.15 -0.91 4.60
C THR A 71 5.37 -2.18 4.27
N THR A 72 5.67 -3.28 4.97
CA THR A 72 4.81 -4.46 5.00
C THR A 72 3.90 -4.41 6.24
N ILE A 73 2.83 -5.20 6.27
CA ILE A 73 2.01 -5.36 7.48
C ILE A 73 2.85 -5.88 8.64
N TYR A 74 3.80 -6.78 8.37
CA TYR A 74 4.70 -7.31 9.39
C TYR A 74 5.55 -6.21 10.04
N ASP A 75 6.19 -5.36 9.22
CA ASP A 75 7.03 -4.26 9.72
C ASP A 75 6.19 -3.20 10.44
N PHE A 76 5.00 -2.88 9.90
CA PHE A 76 4.06 -1.98 10.54
C PHE A 76 3.66 -2.47 11.93
N LYS A 77 3.22 -3.74 12.03
CA LYS A 77 2.83 -4.36 13.29
C LYS A 77 3.96 -4.35 14.31
N ASN A 78 5.17 -4.75 13.90
CA ASN A 78 6.31 -4.77 14.82
C ASN A 78 6.64 -3.37 15.30
N SER A 79 6.68 -2.37 14.41
CA SER A 79 6.89 -0.98 14.79
C SER A 79 5.79 -0.47 15.73
N TYR A 80 4.53 -0.85 15.49
CA TYR A 80 3.41 -0.51 16.37
C TYR A 80 3.60 -1.07 17.79
N ILE A 81 3.93 -2.37 17.89
CA ILE A 81 4.16 -3.05 19.18
C ILE A 81 5.36 -2.43 19.92
N ASP A 82 6.47 -2.22 19.23
CA ASP A 82 7.68 -1.62 19.80
C ASP A 82 7.39 -0.22 20.38
N ASN A 83 6.63 0.60 19.64
CA ASN A 83 6.27 1.94 20.11
C ASN A 83 5.25 1.90 21.26
N MET A 84 4.39 0.90 21.33
CA MET A 84 3.51 0.68 22.49
C MET A 84 4.33 0.34 23.75
N ILE A 85 5.26 -0.61 23.64
CA ILE A 85 6.12 -1.04 24.76
C ILE A 85 6.98 0.13 25.27
N ASN A 86 7.54 0.91 24.34
CA ASN A 86 8.42 2.03 24.68
C ASN A 86 7.67 3.34 24.98
N GLN A 87 6.34 3.34 24.99
CA GLN A 87 5.49 4.51 25.25
C GLN A 87 5.74 5.68 24.28
N THR A 88 6.10 5.38 23.02
CA THR A 88 6.43 6.36 21.97
C THR A 88 5.37 6.42 20.85
N MET A 89 4.12 6.10 21.17
CA MET A 89 3.02 6.08 20.19
C MET A 89 2.78 7.44 19.52
N CYS A 90 3.05 8.55 20.18
CA CYS A 90 2.96 9.88 19.55
C CYS A 90 3.92 9.98 18.37
N SER A 91 5.18 9.59 18.53
CA SER A 91 6.19 9.61 17.45
C SER A 91 5.86 8.62 16.34
N PHE A 92 5.31 7.44 16.69
CA PHE A 92 4.83 6.47 15.72
C PHE A 92 3.75 7.08 14.81
N ARG A 93 2.69 7.64 15.41
CA ARG A 93 1.60 8.26 14.65
C ARG A 93 2.06 9.45 13.84
N GLU A 94 2.86 10.34 14.42
CA GLU A 94 3.41 11.50 13.72
C GLU A 94 4.17 11.12 12.44
N LYS A 95 4.92 10.02 12.46
CA LYS A 95 5.62 9.49 11.29
C LYS A 95 4.66 9.18 10.14
N TYR A 96 3.52 8.54 10.43
CA TYR A 96 2.55 8.15 9.41
C TYR A 96 1.66 9.31 8.97
N LEU A 97 1.23 10.15 9.91
CA LEU A 97 0.30 11.26 9.64
C LEU A 97 0.92 12.39 8.78
N LYS A 98 2.25 12.45 8.70
CA LYS A 98 2.98 13.42 7.86
C LYS A 98 3.30 12.93 6.45
N LEU A 99 2.85 11.74 6.09
CA LEU A 99 3.14 11.17 4.77
C LEU A 99 2.28 11.79 3.68
N ASP A 100 2.85 11.91 2.50
CA ASP A 100 2.14 12.20 1.26
C ASP A 100 1.73 10.93 0.53
N VAL A 101 2.54 9.85 0.69
CA VAL A 101 2.30 8.55 0.06
C VAL A 101 2.59 7.43 1.07
N LEU A 102 1.59 6.61 1.34
CA LEU A 102 1.72 5.40 2.15
C LEU A 102 1.46 4.15 1.31
N LEU A 103 2.44 3.26 1.27
CA LEU A 103 2.39 2.00 0.54
C LEU A 103 2.54 0.84 1.52
N ILE A 104 1.53 -0.03 1.56
CA ILE A 104 1.55 -1.21 2.44
C ILE A 104 1.46 -2.48 1.60
N ASP A 105 2.49 -3.30 1.69
CA ASP A 105 2.55 -4.62 1.05
C ASP A 105 2.14 -5.73 2.01
N ASP A 106 1.84 -6.91 1.44
CA ASP A 106 1.45 -8.10 2.19
C ASP A 106 0.24 -7.87 3.11
N PHE A 107 -0.74 -7.09 2.63
CA PHE A 107 -1.87 -6.62 3.45
C PHE A 107 -2.75 -7.75 3.97
N GLU A 108 -2.74 -8.92 3.36
CA GLU A 108 -3.46 -10.10 3.84
C GLU A 108 -3.08 -10.54 5.24
N PHE A 109 -1.87 -10.26 5.69
CA PHE A 109 -1.41 -10.63 7.03
C PHE A 109 -1.97 -9.74 8.16
N ILE A 110 -2.87 -8.79 7.82
CA ILE A 110 -3.60 -8.00 8.83
C ILE A 110 -4.74 -8.77 9.51
N VAL A 111 -5.12 -9.92 8.97
CA VAL A 111 -6.18 -10.77 9.53
C VAL A 111 -5.84 -11.19 10.95
N ASN A 112 -6.82 -11.16 11.85
CA ASN A 112 -6.68 -11.43 13.29
C ASN A 112 -5.80 -10.43 14.07
N LEU A 113 -5.44 -9.29 13.48
CA LEU A 113 -4.68 -8.23 14.15
C LEU A 113 -5.58 -7.03 14.44
N GLU A 114 -6.60 -7.20 15.28
CA GLU A 114 -7.66 -6.19 15.47
C GLU A 114 -7.12 -4.82 15.89
N GLU A 115 -6.19 -4.76 16.84
CA GLU A 115 -5.60 -3.48 17.29
C GLU A 115 -4.77 -2.82 16.18
N THR A 116 -4.03 -3.62 15.39
CA THR A 116 -3.30 -3.11 14.21
C THR A 116 -4.27 -2.58 13.15
N GLN A 117 -5.40 -3.26 12.93
CA GLN A 117 -6.45 -2.80 12.00
C GLN A 117 -7.06 -1.48 12.46
N LYS A 118 -7.30 -1.30 13.78
CA LYS A 118 -7.81 -0.04 14.35
C LYS A 118 -6.82 1.11 14.11
N GLU A 119 -5.54 0.88 14.35
CA GLU A 119 -4.50 1.90 14.13
C GLU A 119 -4.36 2.27 12.65
N ILE A 120 -4.31 1.26 11.75
CA ILE A 120 -4.29 1.48 10.30
C ILE A 120 -5.52 2.26 9.84
N TYR A 121 -6.71 1.94 10.34
CA TYR A 121 -7.92 2.69 10.02
C TYR A 121 -7.80 4.18 10.37
N GLN A 122 -7.27 4.51 11.55
CA GLN A 122 -7.09 5.91 11.95
C GLN A 122 -6.09 6.65 11.05
N ILE A 123 -4.98 6.00 10.71
CA ILE A 123 -3.97 6.55 9.79
C ILE A 123 -4.58 6.75 8.39
N PHE A 124 -5.26 5.75 7.86
CA PHE A 124 -5.88 5.82 6.52
C PHE A 124 -6.92 6.93 6.46
N LYS A 125 -7.82 7.01 7.44
CA LYS A 125 -8.84 8.05 7.52
C LYS A 125 -8.19 9.44 7.47
N HIS A 126 -7.18 9.69 8.29
CA HIS A 126 -6.47 10.98 8.31
C HIS A 126 -5.83 11.31 6.96
N LEU A 127 -5.13 10.36 6.34
CA LEU A 127 -4.48 10.58 5.05
C LEU A 127 -5.48 10.83 3.92
N ILE A 128 -6.61 10.12 3.92
CA ILE A 128 -7.70 10.32 2.95
C ILE A 128 -8.32 11.72 3.13
N ASP A 129 -8.62 12.12 4.35
CA ASP A 129 -9.17 13.46 4.66
C ASP A 129 -8.24 14.59 4.17
N LEU A 130 -6.94 14.34 4.08
CA LEU A 130 -5.93 15.25 3.54
C LEU A 130 -5.59 15.03 2.05
N ASN A 131 -6.36 14.22 1.35
CA ASN A 131 -6.13 13.86 -0.05
C ASN A 131 -4.72 13.28 -0.31
N LYS A 132 -4.21 12.46 0.61
CA LYS A 132 -2.92 11.77 0.46
C LYS A 132 -3.11 10.41 -0.22
N VAL A 133 -2.04 9.92 -0.83
CA VAL A 133 -2.06 8.65 -1.57
C VAL A 133 -1.87 7.47 -0.63
N ILE A 134 -2.76 6.49 -0.72
CA ILE A 134 -2.63 5.19 -0.06
C ILE A 134 -2.74 4.09 -1.10
N ILE A 135 -1.75 3.20 -1.14
CA ILE A 135 -1.78 2.01 -2.00
C ILE A 135 -1.51 0.79 -1.13
N ILE A 136 -2.38 -0.19 -1.20
CA ILE A 136 -2.18 -1.49 -0.54
C ILE A 136 -2.05 -2.60 -1.58
N ALA A 137 -1.19 -3.57 -1.29
CA ALA A 137 -1.05 -4.78 -2.09
C ALA A 137 -1.34 -6.01 -1.25
N SER A 138 -2.08 -6.96 -1.81
CA SER A 138 -2.50 -8.18 -1.15
C SER A 138 -2.56 -9.35 -2.13
N SER A 139 -2.36 -10.57 -1.65
CA SER A 139 -2.61 -11.79 -2.44
C SER A 139 -4.10 -12.08 -2.59
N PHE A 140 -4.94 -11.52 -1.71
CA PHE A 140 -6.38 -11.68 -1.73
C PHE A 140 -7.09 -10.34 -1.85
N LYS A 141 -8.27 -10.35 -2.49
CA LYS A 141 -9.16 -9.19 -2.47
C LYS A 141 -9.55 -8.87 -1.01
N TYR A 142 -9.54 -7.59 -0.62
CA TYR A 142 -9.85 -7.16 0.75
C TYR A 142 -11.18 -7.74 1.28
N SER A 143 -12.19 -7.91 0.42
CA SER A 143 -13.50 -8.50 0.79
C SER A 143 -13.44 -9.97 1.21
N LYS A 144 -12.29 -10.64 1.03
CA LYS A 144 -12.03 -11.99 1.54
C LYS A 144 -11.22 -11.98 2.84
N LEU A 145 -10.83 -10.81 3.31
CA LEU A 145 -10.09 -10.65 4.56
C LEU A 145 -11.08 -10.38 5.70
N SER A 146 -10.82 -10.96 6.86
CA SER A 146 -11.58 -10.67 8.08
C SER A 146 -11.12 -9.33 8.65
N LEU A 147 -11.76 -8.24 8.21
CA LEU A 147 -11.46 -6.88 8.63
C LEU A 147 -12.50 -6.35 9.61
N ILE A 148 -12.09 -5.43 10.49
CA ILE A 148 -13.05 -4.67 11.29
C ILE A 148 -13.98 -3.85 10.38
N PRO A 149 -15.27 -3.67 10.75
CA PRO A 149 -16.25 -3.03 9.86
C PRO A 149 -15.86 -1.66 9.33
N LYS A 150 -15.17 -0.86 10.15
CA LYS A 150 -14.72 0.49 9.75
C LYS A 150 -13.66 0.44 8.65
N LEU A 151 -12.69 -0.46 8.76
CA LEU A 151 -11.63 -0.62 7.76
C LEU A 151 -12.17 -1.22 6.46
N ASP A 152 -13.01 -2.25 6.55
CA ASP A 152 -13.69 -2.84 5.41
C ASP A 152 -14.52 -1.79 4.64
N SER A 153 -15.32 -1.00 5.35
CA SER A 153 -16.09 0.10 4.75
C SER A 153 -15.21 1.13 4.05
N LEU A 154 -14.10 1.52 4.67
CA LEU A 154 -13.17 2.49 4.09
C LEU A 154 -12.55 1.96 2.79
N LEU A 155 -12.12 0.70 2.77
CA LEU A 155 -11.54 0.08 1.57
C LEU A 155 -12.55 -0.10 0.43
N LYS A 156 -13.84 -0.25 0.74
CA LYS A 156 -14.91 -0.33 -0.27
C LYS A 156 -15.09 0.96 -1.08
N HIS A 157 -14.75 2.10 -0.53
CA HIS A 157 -14.83 3.40 -1.22
C HIS A 157 -13.61 3.68 -2.11
N GLY A 158 -12.56 2.87 -2.01
CA GLY A 158 -11.37 2.99 -2.84
C GLY A 158 -11.48 2.29 -4.19
N ASN A 159 -10.41 2.33 -4.96
CA ASN A 159 -10.29 1.61 -6.22
C ASN A 159 -9.65 0.22 -6.00
N VAL A 160 -10.21 -0.80 -6.64
CA VAL A 160 -9.76 -2.19 -6.48
C VAL A 160 -9.35 -2.75 -7.84
N VAL A 161 -8.10 -3.12 -7.96
CA VAL A 161 -7.53 -3.62 -9.21
C VAL A 161 -6.94 -5.02 -9.02
N ASN A 162 -7.42 -5.96 -9.84
CA ASN A 162 -6.89 -7.31 -9.91
C ASN A 162 -5.73 -7.38 -10.92
N ILE A 163 -4.61 -7.94 -10.51
CA ILE A 163 -3.52 -8.34 -11.39
C ILE A 163 -3.61 -9.85 -11.56
N LYS A 164 -3.96 -10.29 -12.77
CA LYS A 164 -4.10 -11.71 -13.09
C LYS A 164 -2.74 -12.35 -13.35
N GLU A 165 -2.66 -13.66 -13.17
CA GLU A 165 -1.50 -14.42 -13.63
C GLU A 165 -1.40 -14.39 -15.17
N ASN A 166 -0.17 -14.46 -15.67
CA ASN A 166 0.04 -14.80 -17.07
C ASN A 166 -0.37 -16.27 -17.24
N SER A 167 -1.37 -16.50 -18.06
CA SER A 167 -1.66 -17.88 -18.51
C SER A 167 -0.42 -18.36 -19.25
N SER A 168 0.43 -19.12 -18.56
CA SER A 168 1.48 -19.88 -19.24
C SER A 168 0.73 -20.85 -20.15
N SER A 169 0.79 -20.62 -21.46
CA SER A 169 0.37 -21.59 -22.43
C SER A 169 1.19 -22.86 -22.17
N ILE A 170 0.50 -23.92 -21.73
CA ILE A 170 1.05 -25.27 -21.63
C ILE A 170 1.35 -25.76 -23.03
#